data_27004305535993d88c949a18d611da3b
#
_entry.id   27004305535993d88c949a18d611da3b
#
_cell.length_a   1.000
_cell.length_b   1.000
_cell.length_c   1.000
_cell.angle_alpha   90.00
_cell.angle_beta   90.00
_cell.angle_gamma   90.00
#
_symmetry.space_group_name_H-M   'P 1'
#
loop_
_entity.id
_entity.type
_entity.pdbx_description
1 polymer ?
#
loop_
_entity_poly.entity_id
_entity_poly.type
_entity_poly.pdbx_seq_one_letter_code
_entity_poly.pdbx_strand_id
1 'polypeptide(L)'
;MSVKGSCECQGVVFELFGELRDVVFCHCSQCRKTSGHYWAATQVSKGNLNSIKATSLSWFDSSDKARRGFCSVCGSSMFYERKGIDKISVSAGSLEIPTSLDRMRHIYVASKGDYYDISDDLPQFEEY
;
A
#
# COMPACT_ATOMS: atom_id res chain seq x y z
N MET A 1 -1.28 20.04 4.85
CA MET A 1 -2.29 19.27 4.11
C MET A 1 -2.30 17.84 4.61
N SER A 2 -3.45 17.20 4.56
CA SER A 2 -3.59 15.83 4.99
C SER A 2 -4.49 15.06 4.01
N VAL A 3 -4.34 13.73 3.99
CA VAL A 3 -5.17 12.84 3.20
C VAL A 3 -5.74 11.78 4.13
N LYS A 4 -7.06 11.64 4.13
CA LYS A 4 -7.74 10.61 4.92
C LYS A 4 -7.88 9.32 4.12
N GLY A 5 -7.91 8.21 4.84
CA GLY A 5 -8.14 6.91 4.25
C GLY A 5 -8.85 5.98 5.21
N SER A 6 -9.39 4.91 4.66
CA SER A 6 -10.07 3.90 5.46
C SER A 6 -10.16 2.58 4.70
N CYS A 7 -10.42 1.50 5.44
CA CYS A 7 -10.90 0.26 4.84
C CYS A 7 -12.37 0.41 4.44
N GLU A 8 -12.91 -0.58 3.73
CA GLU A 8 -14.28 -0.52 3.24
C GLU A 8 -15.30 -0.41 4.38
N CYS A 9 -15.14 -1.18 5.46
CA CYS A 9 -16.10 -1.15 6.58
C CYS A 9 -15.85 -0.04 7.58
N GLN A 10 -14.78 0.74 7.39
CA GLN A 10 -14.35 1.84 8.27
C GLN A 10 -13.95 1.39 9.69
N GLY A 11 -13.64 0.13 9.89
CA GLY A 11 -13.04 -0.35 11.13
C GLY A 11 -11.58 0.07 11.28
N VAL A 12 -10.97 0.52 10.16
CA VAL A 12 -9.62 1.11 10.13
C VAL A 12 -9.75 2.46 9.43
N VAL A 13 -9.45 3.53 10.14
CA VAL A 13 -9.52 4.92 9.63
C VAL A 13 -8.24 5.62 10.04
N PHE A 14 -7.66 6.36 9.13
CA PHE A 14 -6.38 7.04 9.37
C PHE A 14 -6.28 8.34 8.58
N GLU A 15 -5.25 9.10 8.89
CA GLU A 15 -4.94 10.33 8.19
C GLU A 15 -3.43 10.41 7.97
N LEU A 16 -3.02 10.78 6.78
CA LEU A 16 -1.61 10.90 6.41
C LEU A 16 -1.24 12.37 6.30
N PHE A 17 -0.09 12.71 6.85
CA PHE A 17 0.44 14.07 6.84
C PHE A 17 1.81 14.12 6.16
N GLY A 18 2.24 15.33 5.85
CA GLY A 18 3.56 15.56 5.30
C GLY A 18 3.69 15.10 3.86
N GLU A 19 4.92 14.76 3.49
CA GLU A 19 5.23 14.36 2.13
C GLU A 19 4.89 12.90 1.89
N LEU A 20 4.05 12.65 0.88
CA LEU A 20 3.69 11.32 0.44
C LEU A 20 4.43 11.02 -0.85
N ARG A 21 5.06 9.83 -0.92
CA ARG A 21 5.70 9.36 -2.15
C ARG A 21 4.63 9.08 -3.21
N ASP A 22 4.93 9.40 -4.46
CA ASP A 22 4.05 9.03 -5.56
C ASP A 22 3.85 7.51 -5.63
N VAL A 23 2.82 7.07 -6.32
CA VAL A 23 2.34 5.69 -6.27
C VAL A 23 3.31 4.75 -6.98
N VAL A 24 3.69 3.69 -6.29
CA VAL A 24 4.47 2.57 -6.83
C VAL A 24 3.53 1.37 -6.98
N PHE A 25 3.61 0.72 -8.15
CA PHE A 25 2.82 -0.49 -8.44
C PHE A 25 3.70 -1.72 -8.26
N CYS A 26 3.37 -2.56 -7.29
CA CYS A 26 4.14 -3.76 -6.98
C CYS A 26 3.46 -5.00 -7.54
N HIS A 27 4.17 -5.70 -8.42
CA HIS A 27 3.66 -6.88 -9.12
C HIS A 27 4.14 -8.20 -8.53
N CYS A 28 4.71 -8.20 -7.34
CA CYS A 28 5.23 -9.41 -6.73
C CYS A 28 4.11 -10.41 -6.41
N SER A 29 4.47 -11.69 -6.29
CA SER A 29 3.50 -12.75 -6.01
C SER A 29 2.75 -12.52 -4.71
N GLN A 30 3.41 -11.99 -3.69
CA GLN A 30 2.78 -11.72 -2.41
C GLN A 30 1.74 -10.60 -2.53
N CYS A 31 2.07 -9.52 -3.25
CA CYS A 31 1.11 -8.43 -3.50
C CYS A 31 -0.10 -8.94 -4.27
N ARG A 32 0.11 -9.78 -5.29
CA ARG A 32 -1.00 -10.37 -6.06
C ARG A 32 -1.92 -11.20 -5.18
N LYS A 33 -1.34 -12.04 -4.33
CA LYS A 33 -2.14 -12.94 -3.48
C LYS A 33 -2.88 -12.19 -2.38
N THR A 34 -2.28 -11.15 -1.82
CA THR A 34 -2.89 -10.43 -0.71
C THR A 34 -3.91 -9.38 -1.16
N SER A 35 -3.81 -8.88 -2.38
CA SER A 35 -4.69 -7.82 -2.87
C SER A 35 -5.57 -8.22 -4.07
N GLY A 36 -5.25 -9.34 -4.72
CA GLY A 36 -6.00 -9.83 -5.88
C GLY A 36 -5.48 -9.32 -7.22
N HIS A 37 -4.52 -8.44 -7.22
CA HIS A 37 -3.89 -7.88 -8.42
C HIS A 37 -2.56 -7.25 -8.00
N TYR A 38 -1.88 -6.48 -8.88
CA TYR A 38 -0.75 -5.70 -8.37
C TYR A 38 -1.25 -4.73 -7.30
N TRP A 39 -0.35 -4.33 -6.43
CA TRP A 39 -0.70 -3.45 -5.31
C TRP A 39 -0.15 -2.06 -5.55
N ALA A 40 -1.03 -1.07 -5.49
CA ALA A 40 -0.67 0.34 -5.67
C ALA A 40 -0.54 1.00 -4.30
N ALA A 41 0.61 1.59 -4.02
CA ALA A 41 0.87 2.15 -2.70
C ALA A 41 1.62 3.47 -2.76
N THR A 42 1.26 4.38 -1.88
CA THR A 42 2.09 5.50 -1.47
C THR A 42 2.95 5.08 -0.28
N GLN A 43 3.81 5.96 0.18
CA GLN A 43 4.63 5.71 1.35
C GLN A 43 4.81 7.01 2.13
N VAL A 44 4.84 6.90 3.44
CA VAL A 44 4.94 8.04 4.34
C VAL A 44 5.81 7.63 5.53
N SER A 45 6.41 8.61 6.21
CA SER A 45 7.08 8.35 7.48
C SER A 45 6.07 7.86 8.51
N LYS A 46 6.43 6.88 9.32
CA LYS A 46 5.50 6.30 10.31
C LYS A 46 4.88 7.36 11.22
N GLY A 47 5.66 8.36 11.62
CA GLY A 47 5.16 9.45 12.46
C GLY A 47 4.12 10.34 11.79
N ASN A 48 3.99 10.25 10.48
CA ASN A 48 3.02 11.03 9.71
C ASN A 48 1.74 10.25 9.39
N LEU A 49 1.59 9.06 9.92
CA LEU A 49 0.35 8.31 9.88
C LEU A 49 -0.34 8.43 11.22
N ASN A 50 -1.49 9.09 11.24
CA ASN A 50 -2.32 9.22 12.43
C ASN A 50 -3.46 8.23 12.38
N SER A 51 -3.44 7.25 13.29
CA SER A 51 -4.51 6.26 13.39
C SER A 51 -5.70 6.89 14.13
N ILE A 52 -6.82 7.03 13.43
CA ILE A 52 -8.05 7.55 14.01
C ILE A 52 -8.87 6.41 14.60
N LYS A 53 -8.91 5.27 13.91
CA LYS A 53 -9.61 4.08 14.36
C LYS A 53 -8.88 2.85 13.84
N ALA A 54 -8.65 1.87 14.71
CA ALA A 54 -7.93 0.65 14.34
C ALA A 54 -8.55 -0.59 14.97
N THR A 55 -9.87 -0.58 15.18
CA THR A 55 -10.57 -1.65 15.88
C THR A 55 -10.48 -3.00 15.16
N SER A 56 -10.39 -2.97 13.84
CA SER A 56 -10.31 -4.19 13.02
C SER A 56 -8.98 -4.34 12.30
N LEU A 57 -7.98 -3.54 12.64
CA LEU A 57 -6.66 -3.67 12.04
C LEU A 57 -5.96 -4.91 12.59
N SER A 58 -5.48 -5.75 11.69
CA SER A 58 -4.70 -6.94 12.00
C SER A 58 -3.42 -6.94 11.19
N TRP A 59 -2.40 -7.63 11.69
CA TRP A 59 -1.10 -7.69 11.04
C TRP A 59 -0.73 -9.13 10.75
N PHE A 60 -0.21 -9.33 9.56
CA PHE A 60 0.33 -10.60 9.09
C PHE A 60 1.83 -10.45 8.89
N ASP A 61 2.62 -11.25 9.60
CA ASP A 61 4.08 -11.29 9.37
C ASP A 61 4.30 -11.99 8.04
N SER A 62 4.47 -11.19 7.00
CA SER A 62 4.55 -11.67 5.62
C SER A 62 5.94 -12.23 5.28
N SER A 63 6.95 -11.86 6.07
CA SER A 63 8.31 -12.40 6.01
C SER A 63 9.02 -12.08 7.32
N ASP A 64 10.27 -12.54 7.43
CA ASP A 64 11.10 -12.21 8.60
C ASP A 64 11.36 -10.71 8.72
N LYS A 65 11.23 -9.97 7.62
CA LYS A 65 11.63 -8.56 7.53
C LYS A 65 10.46 -7.60 7.41
N ALA A 66 9.25 -8.09 7.21
CA ALA A 66 8.12 -7.21 6.91
C ALA A 66 6.80 -7.80 7.40
N ARG A 67 5.82 -6.91 7.54
CA ARG A 67 4.44 -7.30 7.87
C ARG A 67 3.45 -6.48 7.05
N ARG A 68 2.25 -7.03 6.89
CA ARG A 68 1.16 -6.41 6.16
C ARG A 68 -0.02 -6.17 7.08
N GLY A 69 -0.58 -4.96 7.01
CA GLY A 69 -1.77 -4.60 7.77
C GLY A 69 -3.01 -4.72 6.92
N PHE A 70 -4.06 -5.27 7.50
CA PHE A 70 -5.32 -5.47 6.79
C PHE A 70 -6.50 -5.38 7.78
N CYS A 71 -7.68 -5.16 7.23
CA CYS A 71 -8.90 -5.18 8.06
C CYS A 71 -9.37 -6.62 8.23
N SER A 72 -9.50 -7.08 9.48
CA SER A 72 -9.95 -8.43 9.77
C SER A 72 -11.46 -8.63 9.54
N VAL A 73 -12.21 -7.54 9.36
CA VAL A 73 -13.65 -7.60 9.14
C VAL A 73 -14.00 -7.57 7.66
N CYS A 74 -13.47 -6.59 6.91
CA CYS A 74 -13.79 -6.47 5.48
C CYS A 74 -12.69 -6.99 4.55
N GLY A 75 -11.51 -7.34 5.07
CA GLY A 75 -10.43 -7.92 4.29
C GLY A 75 -9.59 -6.93 3.49
N SER A 76 -9.79 -5.63 3.63
CA SER A 76 -9.02 -4.63 2.88
C SER A 76 -7.53 -4.74 3.17
N SER A 77 -6.70 -4.82 2.12
CA SER A 77 -5.25 -4.79 2.24
C SER A 77 -4.81 -3.34 2.35
N MET A 78 -4.24 -2.94 3.49
CA MET A 78 -4.06 -1.53 3.85
C MET A 78 -2.61 -1.08 3.88
N PHE A 79 -1.75 -1.81 4.59
CA PHE A 79 -0.42 -1.34 4.94
C PHE A 79 0.64 -2.40 4.69
N TYR A 80 1.86 -1.91 4.45
CA TYR A 80 3.06 -2.74 4.42
C TYR A 80 4.19 -1.98 5.10
N GLU A 81 4.87 -2.63 6.03
CA GLU A 81 6.04 -2.02 6.67
C GLU A 81 7.18 -3.01 6.85
N ARG A 82 8.39 -2.52 6.65
CA ARG A 82 9.61 -3.29 6.89
C ARG A 82 10.15 -2.95 8.27
N LYS A 83 10.63 -3.98 8.96
CA LYS A 83 11.25 -3.82 10.28
C LYS A 83 12.49 -2.95 10.17
N GLY A 84 12.67 -2.04 11.11
CA GLY A 84 13.84 -1.18 11.18
C GLY A 84 13.85 0.01 10.23
N ILE A 85 12.79 0.20 9.45
CA ILE A 85 12.67 1.33 8.53
C ILE A 85 11.53 2.23 8.99
N ASP A 86 11.80 3.53 9.07
CA ASP A 86 10.81 4.51 9.53
C ASP A 86 9.90 4.97 8.38
N LYS A 87 9.33 3.99 7.67
CA LYS A 87 8.40 4.22 6.57
C LYS A 87 7.30 3.18 6.63
N ILE A 88 6.12 3.57 6.17
CA ILE A 88 4.98 2.66 6.00
C ILE A 88 4.37 2.90 4.64
N SER A 89 4.15 1.82 3.90
CA SER A 89 3.43 1.88 2.63
C SER A 89 1.94 1.74 2.88
N VAL A 90 1.17 2.54 2.17
CA VAL A 90 -0.27 2.64 2.36
C VAL A 90 -0.96 2.43 1.00
N SER A 91 -1.96 1.57 0.98
CA SER A 91 -2.75 1.32 -0.22
C SER A 91 -3.31 2.63 -0.78
N ALA A 92 -2.97 2.93 -2.03
CA ALA A 92 -3.47 4.15 -2.67
C ALA A 92 -4.99 4.12 -2.82
N GLY A 93 -5.56 2.93 -3.03
CA GLY A 93 -7.01 2.77 -3.18
C GLY A 93 -7.80 3.01 -1.90
N SER A 94 -7.15 3.00 -0.73
CA SER A 94 -7.82 3.28 0.54
C SER A 94 -7.94 4.77 0.84
N LEU A 95 -7.28 5.63 0.07
CA LEU A 95 -7.26 7.07 0.30
C LEU A 95 -8.48 7.75 -0.33
N GLU A 96 -8.97 8.78 0.34
CA GLU A 96 -10.03 9.63 -0.21
C GLU A 96 -9.48 10.43 -1.39
N ILE A 97 -10.32 10.66 -2.39
CA ILE A 97 -9.97 11.46 -3.56
C ILE A 97 -10.48 12.91 -3.38
N PRO A 98 -9.73 13.90 -3.88
CA PRO A 98 -8.49 13.78 -4.65
C PRO A 98 -7.27 13.48 -3.76
N THR A 99 -6.42 12.55 -4.20
CA THR A 99 -5.21 12.19 -3.45
C THR A 99 -4.05 13.14 -3.73
N SER A 100 -4.06 13.80 -4.88
CA SER A 100 -2.97 14.63 -5.40
C SER A 100 -1.69 13.83 -5.65
N LEU A 101 -1.78 12.50 -5.76
CA LEU A 101 -0.65 11.63 -6.04
C LEU A 101 -0.55 11.38 -7.53
N ASP A 102 0.68 11.24 -8.01
CA ASP A 102 0.96 10.80 -9.37
C ASP A 102 1.48 9.35 -9.33
N ARG A 103 1.71 8.76 -10.50
CA ARG A 103 2.25 7.42 -10.67
C ARG A 103 3.76 7.53 -10.81
N MET A 104 4.51 6.61 -10.17
CA MET A 104 5.96 6.69 -10.17
C MET A 104 6.61 5.59 -11.00
N ARG A 105 6.34 4.32 -10.68
CA ARG A 105 7.02 3.20 -11.33
C ARG A 105 6.36 1.87 -10.99
N HIS A 106 6.79 0.83 -11.72
CA HIS A 106 6.44 -0.56 -11.45
C HIS A 106 7.64 -1.30 -10.87
N ILE A 107 7.42 -2.10 -9.83
CA ILE A 107 8.46 -2.92 -9.22
C ILE A 107 8.03 -4.38 -9.19
N TYR A 108 9.01 -5.28 -9.10
CA TYR A 108 8.81 -6.73 -9.13
C TYR A 108 8.07 -7.21 -10.38
N VAL A 109 8.38 -6.61 -11.50
CA VAL A 109 7.76 -6.93 -12.79
C VAL A 109 8.09 -8.36 -13.23
N ALA A 110 9.25 -8.90 -12.80
CA ALA A 110 9.62 -10.28 -13.09
C ALA A 110 8.63 -11.30 -12.53
N SER A 111 7.87 -10.93 -11.50
CA SER A 111 6.88 -11.80 -10.84
C SER A 111 5.44 -11.43 -11.20
N LYS A 112 5.25 -10.56 -12.19
CA LYS A 112 3.91 -10.09 -12.52
C LYS A 112 3.01 -11.23 -12.97
N GLY A 113 1.69 -11.05 -12.79
CA GLY A 113 0.71 -11.99 -13.29
C GLY A 113 0.75 -12.09 -14.83
N ASP A 114 0.34 -13.23 -15.35
CA ASP A 114 0.37 -13.50 -16.80
C ASP A 114 -0.92 -13.08 -17.52
N TYR A 115 -1.88 -12.55 -16.79
CA TYR A 115 -3.21 -12.20 -17.31
C TYR A 115 -3.35 -10.73 -17.68
N TYR A 116 -2.25 -9.95 -17.64
CA TYR A 116 -2.27 -8.54 -18.01
C TYR A 116 -0.91 -8.08 -18.51
N ASP A 117 -0.91 -7.00 -19.27
CA ASP A 117 0.29 -6.31 -19.73
C ASP A 117 0.40 -4.94 -19.07
N ILE A 118 1.63 -4.46 -18.92
CA ILE A 118 1.89 -3.09 -18.48
C ILE A 118 2.02 -2.24 -19.74
N SER A 119 1.08 -1.30 -19.94
CA SER A 119 0.95 -0.55 -21.18
C SER A 119 1.26 0.94 -21.03
N ASP A 120 1.68 1.39 -19.86
CA ASP A 120 2.10 2.79 -19.66
C ASP A 120 3.61 2.94 -19.88
N ASP A 121 4.08 4.20 -19.83
CA ASP A 121 5.49 4.55 -20.08
C ASP A 121 6.31 4.66 -18.80
N LEU A 122 5.78 4.24 -17.67
CA LEU A 122 6.50 4.33 -16.39
C LEU A 122 7.69 3.37 -16.36
N PRO A 123 8.76 3.73 -15.63
CA PRO A 123 9.88 2.81 -15.42
C PRO A 123 9.42 1.47 -14.85
N GLN A 124 10.04 0.40 -15.32
CA GLN A 124 9.74 -0.96 -14.87
C GLN A 124 11.02 -1.60 -14.34
N PHE A 125 10.95 -2.16 -13.13
CA PHE A 125 12.08 -2.83 -12.49
C PHE A 125 11.70 -4.28 -12.21
N GLU A 126 12.63 -5.20 -12.53
CA GLU A 126 12.39 -6.63 -12.34
C GLU A 126 12.19 -6.99 -10.88
N GLU A 127 12.89 -6.28 -9.97
CA GLU A 127 12.73 -6.42 -8.53
C GLU A 127 12.40 -5.04 -7.93
N TYR A 128 13.13 -4.63 -6.93
CA TYR A 128 12.84 -3.35 -6.25
C TYR A 128 13.43 -2.14 -6.98
#